data_2bb182cad146da56e763fc3a8714f079
#
_entry.id   2bb182cad146da56e763fc3a8714f079
#
_cell.length_a   1.000
_cell.length_b   1.000
_cell.length_c   1.000
_cell.angle_alpha   90.00
_cell.angle_beta   90.00
_cell.angle_gamma   90.00
#
_symmetry.space_group_name_H-M   'P 1'
#
loop_
_entity.id
_entity.type
_entity.pdbx_description
1 polymer ?
#
loop_
_entity_poly.entity_id
_entity_poly.type
_entity_poly.pdbx_seq_one_letter_code
_entity_poly.pdbx_strand_id
1 'polypeptide(L)'
;MLDTAPPDFVIGAACNRPADIGCNSGYIGVTEMLRRRNIGFMFECDRITSEANLKMSEFVTLSGGIWEGWKTEADDIAGLKRELGMALVNRLSFWFFNIWGGMYRSAGTRALIRRAAEVWKKYTQLSTGSAAQILLVIDPESNYFLHSWKEIDRYTSLENRISAAGLPADTATVSDLETMELSQYKVVIFQNLAVMNSRKDALLKTKICKDCRTVVFLNTPGVVRDGVYAEANLERLTVRKQEEWTLVHARNTDLLTEERIRELAKAAGVFFCSEDAAFHCSRELLVVHSKSGGEQRVNLPFRAKRVVEIFDDRIVAAETDSFTDRFSTPGTNIYYLEH
;
A
#
# COMPACT_ATOMS: atom_id res chain seq x y z
N MET A 1 -8.70 4.41 -22.08
CA MET A 1 -9.77 3.40 -21.89
C MET A 1 -10.68 3.77 -20.72
N LEU A 2 -10.21 3.96 -19.48
CA LEU A 2 -11.08 4.31 -18.34
C LEU A 2 -11.82 5.65 -18.49
N ASP A 3 -11.27 6.60 -19.23
CA ASP A 3 -11.91 7.91 -19.43
C ASP A 3 -12.94 7.90 -20.59
N THR A 4 -12.88 6.90 -21.46
CA THR A 4 -13.79 6.78 -22.63
C THR A 4 -14.90 5.77 -22.44
N ALA A 5 -14.66 4.72 -21.65
CA ALA A 5 -15.60 3.66 -21.32
C ALA A 5 -15.30 3.13 -19.90
N PRO A 6 -15.63 3.93 -18.86
CA PRO A 6 -15.37 3.51 -17.49
C PRO A 6 -16.27 2.32 -17.11
N PRO A 7 -15.72 1.24 -16.54
CA PRO A 7 -16.55 0.20 -15.92
C PRO A 7 -17.14 0.72 -14.61
N ASP A 8 -18.23 0.12 -14.14
CA ASP A 8 -18.77 0.43 -12.80
C ASP A 8 -17.82 -0.02 -11.69
N PHE A 9 -17.14 -1.14 -11.89
CA PHE A 9 -16.12 -1.64 -10.95
C PHE A 9 -15.09 -2.52 -11.65
N VAL A 10 -13.97 -2.71 -10.97
CA VAL A 10 -12.84 -3.57 -11.37
C VAL A 10 -12.59 -4.59 -10.26
N ILE A 11 -12.31 -5.83 -10.63
CA ILE A 11 -11.83 -6.85 -9.69
C ILE A 11 -10.32 -6.95 -9.83
N GLY A 12 -9.63 -6.93 -8.70
CA GLY A 12 -8.19 -7.13 -8.64
C GLY A 12 -7.82 -8.18 -7.60
N ALA A 13 -6.96 -9.11 -8.00
CA ALA A 13 -6.45 -10.13 -7.13
C ALA A 13 -5.54 -9.54 -6.04
N ALA A 14 -5.39 -10.27 -4.95
CA ALA A 14 -4.36 -10.01 -3.97
C ALA A 14 -3.00 -10.00 -4.66
N CYS A 15 -2.14 -9.09 -4.25
CA CYS A 15 -0.75 -9.16 -4.65
C CYS A 15 -0.14 -10.44 -4.05
N ASN A 16 0.37 -11.31 -4.91
CA ASN A 16 0.90 -12.59 -4.46
C ASN A 16 2.21 -12.48 -3.68
N ARG A 17 2.83 -11.31 -3.72
CA ARG A 17 4.08 -11.08 -3.00
C ARG A 17 4.07 -9.68 -2.37
N PRO A 18 4.34 -9.62 -1.09
CA PRO A 18 4.48 -10.75 -0.17
C PRO A 18 3.17 -11.07 0.55
N ALA A 19 2.73 -12.32 0.41
CA ALA A 19 1.67 -12.87 1.26
C ALA A 19 2.15 -13.09 2.70
N ASP A 20 3.45 -12.99 2.92
CA ASP A 20 4.11 -13.30 4.18
C ASP A 20 3.53 -12.53 5.36
N ILE A 21 3.46 -13.22 6.47
CA ILE A 21 3.14 -12.60 7.75
C ILE A 21 4.25 -11.62 8.12
N GLY A 22 3.85 -10.39 8.45
CA GLY A 22 4.76 -9.28 8.71
C GLY A 22 4.87 -8.26 7.57
N CYS A 23 4.35 -8.59 6.39
CA CYS A 23 4.24 -7.64 5.27
C CYS A 23 2.87 -6.97 5.22
N ASN A 24 2.75 -5.85 4.51
CA ASN A 24 1.48 -5.12 4.44
C ASN A 24 0.42 -5.81 3.58
N SER A 25 0.81 -6.75 2.71
CA SER A 25 -0.05 -7.34 1.70
C SER A 25 -0.71 -6.30 0.79
N GLY A 26 -0.31 -6.14 -0.38
CA GLY A 26 -0.91 -5.22 -1.34
C GLY A 26 -2.00 -5.89 -2.19
N TYR A 27 -2.57 -5.13 -3.06
CA TYR A 27 -3.43 -5.59 -4.15
C TYR A 27 -2.90 -5.05 -5.48
N ILE A 28 -3.26 -5.71 -6.57
CA ILE A 28 -2.88 -5.24 -7.91
C ILE A 28 -3.87 -4.15 -8.33
N GLY A 29 -3.45 -2.90 -8.31
CA GLY A 29 -4.29 -1.80 -8.75
C GLY A 29 -3.83 -0.43 -8.26
N VAL A 30 -4.34 0.59 -8.91
CA VAL A 30 -4.15 2.00 -8.55
C VAL A 30 -5.48 2.53 -8.03
N THR A 31 -5.73 2.32 -6.75
CA THR A 31 -7.05 2.57 -6.14
C THR A 31 -7.45 4.03 -6.14
N GLU A 32 -6.51 4.95 -5.92
CA GLU A 32 -6.80 6.38 -6.00
C GLU A 32 -7.29 6.79 -7.39
N MET A 33 -6.69 6.25 -8.44
CA MET A 33 -7.12 6.48 -9.81
C MET A 33 -8.58 6.01 -10.03
N LEU A 34 -8.93 4.84 -9.53
CA LEU A 34 -10.28 4.28 -9.67
C LEU A 34 -11.29 5.08 -8.84
N ARG A 35 -10.95 5.39 -7.59
CA ARG A 35 -11.80 6.16 -6.68
C ARG A 35 -12.11 7.56 -7.24
N ARG A 36 -11.15 8.25 -7.83
CA ARG A 36 -11.33 9.56 -8.46
C ARG A 36 -12.29 9.53 -9.65
N ARG A 37 -12.38 8.39 -10.31
CA ARG A 37 -13.33 8.14 -11.43
C ARG A 37 -14.65 7.54 -10.98
N ASN A 38 -14.87 7.43 -9.66
CA ASN A 38 -16.02 6.75 -9.07
C ASN A 38 -16.19 5.30 -9.56
N ILE A 39 -15.07 4.63 -9.82
CA ILE A 39 -15.02 3.22 -10.21
C ILE A 39 -14.78 2.40 -8.95
N GLY A 40 -15.68 1.46 -8.67
CA GLY A 40 -15.54 0.52 -7.55
C GLY A 40 -14.36 -0.42 -7.77
N PHE A 41 -13.71 -0.84 -6.70
CA PHE A 41 -12.70 -1.89 -6.73
C PHE A 41 -13.10 -3.02 -5.80
N MET A 42 -13.14 -4.25 -6.32
CA MET A 42 -13.38 -5.45 -5.53
C MET A 42 -12.08 -6.23 -5.37
N PHE A 43 -11.64 -6.35 -4.12
CA PHE A 43 -10.45 -7.10 -3.77
C PHE A 43 -10.76 -8.59 -3.70
N GLU A 44 -10.07 -9.37 -4.50
CA GLU A 44 -10.11 -10.82 -4.49
C GLU A 44 -9.08 -11.36 -3.50
N CYS A 45 -9.54 -11.87 -2.36
CA CYS A 45 -8.68 -12.49 -1.37
C CYS A 45 -8.51 -13.98 -1.68
N ASP A 46 -7.46 -14.28 -2.43
CA ASP A 46 -7.08 -15.63 -2.84
C ASP A 46 -5.94 -16.23 -1.98
N ARG A 47 -5.88 -15.82 -0.71
CA ARG A 47 -4.84 -16.29 0.22
C ARG A 47 -5.02 -17.75 0.58
N ILE A 48 -3.95 -18.52 0.44
CA ILE A 48 -3.91 -19.92 0.84
C ILE A 48 -3.70 -20.00 2.35
N THR A 49 -4.71 -20.43 3.08
CA THR A 49 -4.63 -20.63 4.52
C THR A 49 -3.96 -21.96 4.86
N SER A 50 -3.55 -22.12 6.11
CA SER A 50 -2.91 -23.34 6.63
C SER A 50 -3.74 -24.62 6.45
N GLU A 51 -5.06 -24.47 6.27
CA GLU A 51 -6.01 -25.58 6.09
C GLU A 51 -6.37 -25.87 4.64
N ALA A 52 -5.77 -25.19 3.67
CA ALA A 52 -5.99 -25.44 2.25
C ALA A 52 -5.70 -26.92 1.90
N ASN A 53 -6.43 -27.43 0.91
CA ASN A 53 -6.26 -28.82 0.49
C ASN A 53 -4.84 -29.07 -0.01
N LEU A 54 -4.10 -29.96 0.67
CA LEU A 54 -2.69 -30.27 0.37
C LEU A 54 -2.46 -30.70 -1.08
N LYS A 55 -3.39 -31.44 -1.69
CA LYS A 55 -3.28 -31.84 -3.10
C LYS A 55 -3.27 -30.65 -4.04
N MET A 56 -3.98 -29.60 -3.69
CA MET A 56 -3.97 -28.38 -4.49
C MET A 56 -2.73 -27.54 -4.19
N SER A 57 -2.21 -27.60 -2.96
CA SER A 57 -0.92 -26.97 -2.64
C SER A 57 0.26 -27.59 -3.39
N GLU A 58 0.22 -28.90 -3.67
CA GLU A 58 1.20 -29.56 -4.55
C GLU A 58 1.14 -29.03 -5.98
N PHE A 59 -0.05 -28.84 -6.53
CA PHE A 59 -0.21 -28.22 -7.86
C PHE A 59 0.32 -26.80 -7.89
N VAL A 60 0.07 -26.04 -6.86
CA VAL A 60 0.56 -24.68 -6.67
C VAL A 60 2.09 -24.64 -6.52
N THR A 61 2.68 -25.61 -5.84
CA THR A 61 4.13 -25.76 -5.71
C THR A 61 4.79 -26.10 -7.06
N LEU A 62 4.14 -26.94 -7.87
CA LEU A 62 4.59 -27.28 -9.22
C LEU A 62 4.55 -26.09 -10.18
N SER A 63 3.68 -25.12 -9.96
CA SER A 63 3.61 -23.88 -10.75
C SER A 63 4.63 -22.81 -10.35
N GLY A 64 5.66 -23.16 -9.57
CA GLY A 64 6.79 -22.28 -9.29
C GLY A 64 6.81 -21.63 -7.90
N GLY A 65 6.09 -22.15 -6.92
CA GLY A 65 6.15 -21.69 -5.53
C GLY A 65 5.59 -20.29 -5.29
N ILE A 66 4.80 -19.77 -6.22
CA ILE A 66 4.23 -18.41 -6.16
C ILE A 66 3.17 -18.29 -5.04
N TRP A 67 2.65 -19.41 -4.55
CA TRP A 67 1.48 -19.49 -3.69
C TRP A 67 1.76 -20.22 -2.38
N GLU A 68 2.81 -19.86 -1.68
CA GLU A 68 3.02 -20.43 -0.35
C GLU A 68 1.88 -20.04 0.59
N GLY A 69 1.19 -21.06 1.11
CA GLY A 69 0.15 -20.88 2.12
C GLY A 69 0.73 -20.50 3.48
N TRP A 70 -0.08 -19.85 4.29
CA TRP A 70 0.22 -19.65 5.70
C TRP A 70 0.36 -20.98 6.43
N LYS A 71 1.03 -21.00 7.57
CA LYS A 71 1.46 -22.26 8.20
C LYS A 71 0.58 -22.68 9.38
N THR A 72 -0.08 -21.71 10.02
CA THR A 72 -0.86 -21.95 11.26
C THR A 72 -2.19 -21.19 11.23
N GLU A 73 -3.17 -21.62 12.03
CA GLU A 73 -4.41 -20.89 12.23
C GLU A 73 -4.17 -19.44 12.72
N ALA A 74 -3.14 -19.21 13.52
CA ALA A 74 -2.77 -17.88 13.98
C ALA A 74 -2.33 -16.99 12.80
N ASP A 75 -1.55 -17.53 11.85
CA ASP A 75 -1.18 -16.85 10.63
C ASP A 75 -2.42 -16.55 9.77
N ASP A 76 -3.34 -17.53 9.65
CA ASP A 76 -4.58 -17.37 8.90
C ASP A 76 -5.42 -16.21 9.44
N ILE A 77 -5.62 -16.17 10.76
CA ILE A 77 -6.41 -15.13 11.43
C ILE A 77 -5.74 -13.76 11.27
N ALA A 78 -4.44 -13.68 11.55
CA ALA A 78 -3.69 -12.42 11.45
C ALA A 78 -3.64 -11.91 10.00
N GLY A 79 -3.36 -12.81 9.05
CA GLY A 79 -3.30 -12.49 7.62
C GLY A 79 -4.66 -12.06 7.06
N LEU A 80 -5.72 -12.84 7.29
CA LEU A 80 -7.07 -12.47 6.82
C LEU A 80 -7.57 -11.16 7.44
N LYS A 81 -7.29 -10.92 8.72
CA LYS A 81 -7.64 -9.66 9.38
C LYS A 81 -6.88 -8.48 8.77
N ARG A 82 -5.62 -8.68 8.35
CA ARG A 82 -4.82 -7.70 7.60
C ARG A 82 -5.45 -7.38 6.25
N GLU A 83 -5.81 -8.41 5.45
CA GLU A 83 -6.46 -8.22 4.15
C GLU A 83 -7.79 -7.45 4.29
N LEU A 84 -8.60 -7.82 5.26
CA LEU A 84 -9.86 -7.14 5.56
C LEU A 84 -9.64 -5.68 5.96
N GLY A 85 -8.65 -5.43 6.81
CA GLY A 85 -8.30 -4.09 7.24
C GLY A 85 -7.81 -3.20 6.09
N MET A 86 -6.93 -3.74 5.24
CA MET A 86 -6.47 -3.07 4.03
C MET A 86 -7.65 -2.67 3.14
N ALA A 87 -8.59 -3.60 2.90
CA ALA A 87 -9.76 -3.32 2.08
C ALA A 87 -10.67 -2.25 2.71
N LEU A 88 -10.88 -2.28 4.03
CA LEU A 88 -11.65 -1.24 4.74
C LEU A 88 -11.02 0.15 4.63
N VAL A 89 -9.71 0.25 4.91
CA VAL A 89 -8.97 1.53 4.83
C VAL A 89 -9.03 2.12 3.43
N ASN A 90 -8.90 1.29 2.41
CA ASN A 90 -8.91 1.71 1.02
C ASN A 90 -10.31 1.76 0.39
N ARG A 91 -11.38 1.51 1.16
CA ARG A 91 -12.78 1.52 0.70
C ARG A 91 -13.02 0.56 -0.47
N LEU A 92 -12.41 -0.61 -0.42
CA LEU A 92 -12.58 -1.65 -1.43
C LEU A 92 -13.77 -2.53 -1.05
N SER A 93 -14.44 -3.09 -2.03
CA SER A 93 -15.24 -4.29 -1.80
C SER A 93 -14.31 -5.49 -1.58
N PHE A 94 -14.82 -6.54 -0.94
CA PHE A 94 -14.01 -7.69 -0.54
C PHE A 94 -14.76 -9.01 -0.75
N TRP A 95 -14.07 -10.02 -1.28
CA TRP A 95 -14.60 -11.37 -1.31
C TRP A 95 -13.53 -12.43 -1.07
N PHE A 96 -13.92 -13.52 -0.43
CA PHE A 96 -13.05 -14.65 -0.14
C PHE A 96 -13.05 -15.62 -1.32
N PHE A 97 -11.93 -15.74 -1.99
CA PHE A 97 -11.76 -16.63 -3.13
C PHE A 97 -11.32 -18.03 -2.66
N ASN A 98 -12.24 -18.97 -2.62
CA ASN A 98 -12.00 -20.33 -2.12
C ASN A 98 -11.91 -21.36 -3.25
N ILE A 99 -11.21 -21.04 -4.34
CA ILE A 99 -11.13 -21.90 -5.53
C ILE A 99 -10.50 -23.27 -5.24
N TRP A 100 -9.54 -23.30 -4.31
CA TRP A 100 -8.81 -24.52 -3.96
C TRP A 100 -9.54 -25.38 -2.93
N GLY A 101 -10.61 -24.87 -2.36
CA GLY A 101 -11.40 -25.55 -1.33
C GLY A 101 -10.71 -25.65 0.03
N GLY A 102 -11.49 -25.67 1.09
CA GLY A 102 -11.02 -25.90 2.46
C GLY A 102 -10.24 -24.76 3.11
N MET A 103 -10.09 -23.61 2.46
CA MET A 103 -9.25 -22.52 2.95
C MET A 103 -9.76 -21.87 4.24
N TYR A 104 -11.04 -22.02 4.58
CA TYR A 104 -11.63 -21.29 5.71
C TYR A 104 -12.42 -22.26 6.65
N ARG A 105 -11.83 -23.42 6.95
CA ARG A 105 -12.51 -24.49 7.71
C ARG A 105 -12.35 -24.39 9.21
N SER A 106 -11.29 -23.77 9.70
CA SER A 106 -11.01 -23.71 11.13
C SER A 106 -12.10 -22.95 11.90
N ALA A 107 -12.22 -23.22 13.17
CA ALA A 107 -13.15 -22.52 14.03
C ALA A 107 -12.81 -21.04 14.13
N GLY A 108 -11.50 -20.71 14.20
CA GLY A 108 -10.99 -19.36 14.27
C GLY A 108 -11.24 -18.54 13.00
N THR A 109 -10.92 -19.10 11.82
CA THR A 109 -11.19 -18.40 10.55
C THR A 109 -12.68 -18.16 10.32
N ARG A 110 -13.56 -19.13 10.66
CA ARG A 110 -15.01 -18.94 10.55
C ARG A 110 -15.56 -17.90 11.54
N ALA A 111 -15.01 -17.85 12.74
CA ALA A 111 -15.37 -16.82 13.73
C ALA A 111 -14.93 -15.43 13.23
N LEU A 112 -13.72 -15.31 12.70
CA LEU A 112 -13.20 -14.09 12.09
C LEU A 112 -14.11 -13.61 10.95
N ILE A 113 -14.49 -14.50 10.02
CA ILE A 113 -15.34 -14.12 8.87
C ILE A 113 -16.72 -13.64 9.34
N ARG A 114 -17.33 -14.28 10.32
CA ARG A 114 -18.61 -13.81 10.90
C ARG A 114 -18.44 -12.41 11.52
N ARG A 115 -17.42 -12.24 12.33
CA ARG A 115 -17.15 -10.93 12.95
C ARG A 115 -16.81 -9.85 11.90
N ALA A 116 -16.07 -10.22 10.86
CA ALA A 116 -15.76 -9.35 9.76
C ALA A 116 -17.01 -8.81 9.04
N ALA A 117 -18.04 -9.62 8.87
CA ALA A 117 -19.31 -9.17 8.26
C ALA A 117 -19.99 -8.07 9.10
N GLU A 118 -19.96 -8.17 10.42
CA GLU A 118 -20.52 -7.16 11.34
C GLU A 118 -19.70 -5.87 11.28
N VAL A 119 -18.38 -6.00 11.38
CA VAL A 119 -17.42 -4.88 11.28
C VAL A 119 -17.58 -4.18 9.93
N TRP A 120 -17.64 -4.94 8.85
CA TRP A 120 -17.82 -4.41 7.50
C TRP A 120 -19.08 -3.58 7.38
N LYS A 121 -20.21 -4.11 7.81
CA LYS A 121 -21.50 -3.42 7.78
C LYS A 121 -21.48 -2.07 8.53
N LYS A 122 -20.72 -2.00 9.64
CA LYS A 122 -20.61 -0.79 10.48
C LYS A 122 -19.65 0.24 9.89
N TYR A 123 -18.50 -0.19 9.35
CA TYR A 123 -17.38 0.70 9.05
C TYR A 123 -17.17 1.01 7.55
N THR A 124 -17.85 0.32 6.61
CA THR A 124 -17.80 0.69 5.19
C THR A 124 -18.49 2.00 4.85
N GLN A 125 -19.32 2.51 5.75
CA GLN A 125 -20.05 3.77 5.55
C GLN A 125 -19.18 5.00 5.89
N LEU A 126 -17.99 4.81 6.44
CA LEU A 126 -17.08 5.90 6.76
C LEU A 126 -16.56 6.58 5.49
N SER A 127 -16.54 7.91 5.51
CA SER A 127 -15.92 8.70 4.46
C SER A 127 -14.45 8.89 4.78
N THR A 128 -13.65 7.88 4.51
CA THR A 128 -12.23 7.91 4.87
C THR A 128 -11.43 8.77 3.90
N GLY A 129 -10.84 9.87 4.40
CA GLY A 129 -9.81 10.61 3.68
C GLY A 129 -8.45 9.94 3.82
N SER A 130 -7.53 10.15 2.88
CA SER A 130 -6.16 9.67 3.04
C SER A 130 -5.42 10.41 4.15
N ALA A 131 -4.62 9.67 4.91
CA ALA A 131 -3.64 10.19 5.87
C ALA A 131 -2.21 10.19 5.30
N ALA A 132 -2.02 9.72 4.07
CA ALA A 132 -0.71 9.57 3.45
C ALA A 132 -0.06 10.92 3.13
N GLN A 133 1.23 11.00 3.40
CA GLN A 133 2.09 12.12 3.01
C GLN A 133 3.15 11.70 1.98
N ILE A 134 3.09 10.44 1.54
CA ILE A 134 3.88 9.88 0.45
C ILE A 134 2.94 9.53 -0.69
N LEU A 135 3.31 9.90 -1.91
CA LEU A 135 2.59 9.55 -3.13
C LEU A 135 3.48 8.71 -4.03
N LEU A 136 3.04 7.49 -4.34
CA LEU A 136 3.65 6.66 -5.37
C LEU A 136 2.99 6.97 -6.72
N VAL A 137 3.80 7.26 -7.71
CA VAL A 137 3.32 7.61 -9.05
C VAL A 137 3.80 6.59 -10.06
N ILE A 138 2.85 6.04 -10.80
CA ILE A 138 3.07 5.11 -11.90
C ILE A 138 2.80 5.83 -13.21
N ASP A 139 3.68 5.65 -14.20
CA ASP A 139 3.45 6.09 -15.56
C ASP A 139 3.06 4.89 -16.45
N PRO A 140 1.76 4.71 -16.77
CA PRO A 140 1.34 3.59 -17.61
C PRO A 140 1.99 3.59 -19.00
N GLU A 141 2.26 4.76 -19.57
CA GLU A 141 2.92 4.88 -20.87
C GLU A 141 4.34 4.31 -20.82
N SER A 142 5.08 4.59 -19.75
CA SER A 142 6.42 4.07 -19.55
C SER A 142 6.48 2.55 -19.43
N ASN A 143 5.40 1.88 -19.02
CA ASN A 143 5.36 0.42 -18.92
C ASN A 143 5.51 -0.28 -20.28
N TYR A 144 5.13 0.37 -21.39
CA TYR A 144 5.33 -0.18 -22.74
C TYR A 144 6.80 -0.30 -23.13
N PHE A 145 7.69 0.39 -22.43
CA PHE A 145 9.14 0.37 -22.65
C PHE A 145 9.89 -0.51 -21.63
N LEU A 146 9.16 -1.19 -20.73
CA LEU A 146 9.74 -2.10 -19.75
C LEU A 146 9.67 -3.54 -20.25
N HIS A 147 10.79 -4.28 -20.14
CA HIS A 147 10.96 -5.59 -20.78
C HIS A 147 10.57 -6.78 -19.90
N SER A 148 10.15 -6.61 -18.65
CA SER A 148 9.91 -7.79 -17.82
C SER A 148 8.87 -7.59 -16.71
N TRP A 149 8.19 -8.70 -16.40
CA TRP A 149 7.33 -8.85 -15.22
C TRP A 149 8.02 -8.51 -13.88
N LYS A 150 9.34 -8.58 -13.84
CA LYS A 150 10.13 -8.18 -12.66
C LYS A 150 9.96 -6.72 -12.30
N GLU A 151 9.58 -5.88 -13.23
CA GLU A 151 9.30 -4.47 -12.96
C GLU A 151 7.97 -4.29 -12.21
N ILE A 152 6.96 -5.13 -12.47
CA ILE A 152 5.69 -5.12 -11.74
C ILE A 152 5.90 -5.56 -10.29
N ASP A 153 6.69 -6.59 -10.06
CA ASP A 153 7.06 -7.04 -8.70
C ASP A 153 7.77 -5.93 -7.90
N ARG A 154 8.48 -5.03 -8.57
CA ARG A 154 9.13 -3.89 -7.92
C ARG A 154 8.17 -2.85 -7.39
N TYR A 155 6.99 -2.65 -8.01
CA TYR A 155 5.99 -1.71 -7.53
C TYR A 155 5.42 -2.15 -6.19
N THR A 156 4.98 -3.38 -6.10
CA THR A 156 4.46 -3.96 -4.86
C THR A 156 5.54 -4.09 -3.79
N SER A 157 6.77 -4.40 -4.17
CA SER A 157 7.93 -4.44 -3.28
C SER A 157 8.21 -3.07 -2.63
N LEU A 158 8.11 -1.97 -3.39
CA LEU A 158 8.32 -0.63 -2.86
C LEU A 158 7.20 -0.21 -1.90
N GLU A 159 5.95 -0.47 -2.26
CA GLU A 159 4.79 -0.20 -1.41
C GLU A 159 4.90 -0.94 -0.07
N ASN A 160 5.33 -2.20 -0.10
CA ASN A 160 5.59 -2.98 1.10
C ASN A 160 6.70 -2.40 1.97
N ARG A 161 7.81 -1.97 1.37
CA ARG A 161 8.91 -1.33 2.12
C ARG A 161 8.49 -0.03 2.77
N ILE A 162 7.68 0.79 2.09
CA ILE A 162 7.14 2.01 2.67
C ILE A 162 6.25 1.69 3.87
N SER A 163 5.37 0.71 3.74
CA SER A 163 4.51 0.26 4.82
C SER A 163 5.30 -0.35 5.99
N ALA A 164 6.28 -1.21 5.70
CA ALA A 164 7.19 -1.76 6.72
C ALA A 164 8.05 -0.68 7.40
N ALA A 165 8.33 0.41 6.68
CA ALA A 165 8.98 1.58 7.26
C ALA A 165 8.08 2.42 8.19
N GLY A 166 6.82 2.05 8.36
CA GLY A 166 5.89 2.75 9.25
C GLY A 166 5.17 3.94 8.59
N LEU A 167 5.05 3.96 7.27
CA LEU A 167 4.62 5.12 6.49
C LEU A 167 3.39 4.81 5.64
N PRO A 168 2.30 5.60 5.73
CA PRO A 168 1.19 5.51 4.78
C PRO A 168 1.58 6.10 3.43
N ALA A 169 1.14 5.45 2.34
CA ALA A 169 1.32 5.93 0.99
C ALA A 169 0.04 5.77 0.17
N ASP A 170 -0.21 6.75 -0.70
CA ASP A 170 -1.23 6.65 -1.75
C ASP A 170 -0.56 6.34 -3.09
N THR A 171 -1.32 5.80 -4.03
CA THR A 171 -0.87 5.51 -5.40
C THR A 171 -1.70 6.27 -6.42
N ALA A 172 -1.03 6.82 -7.44
CA ALA A 172 -1.67 7.51 -8.54
C ALA A 172 -0.94 7.27 -9.86
N THR A 173 -1.58 7.61 -10.97
CA THR A 173 -0.91 7.68 -12.27
C THR A 173 -0.42 9.10 -12.56
N VAL A 174 0.53 9.23 -13.50
CA VAL A 174 1.00 10.55 -13.94
C VAL A 174 -0.16 11.44 -14.42
N SER A 175 -1.14 10.87 -15.11
CA SER A 175 -2.31 11.64 -15.58
C SER A 175 -3.20 12.17 -14.45
N ASP A 176 -3.27 11.48 -13.32
CA ASP A 176 -4.05 11.93 -12.17
C ASP A 176 -3.45 13.21 -11.53
N LEU A 177 -2.13 13.38 -11.59
CA LEU A 177 -1.45 14.54 -11.02
C LEU A 177 -1.90 15.87 -11.61
N GLU A 178 -2.45 15.87 -12.82
CA GLU A 178 -2.95 17.09 -13.46
C GLU A 178 -4.12 17.72 -12.71
N THR A 179 -4.95 16.89 -12.10
CA THR A 179 -6.17 17.30 -11.38
C THR A 179 -6.11 17.08 -9.88
N MET A 180 -5.11 16.31 -9.39
CA MET A 180 -4.94 16.05 -7.97
C MET A 180 -4.54 17.30 -7.18
N GLU A 181 -5.11 17.42 -5.97
CA GLU A 181 -4.56 18.26 -4.92
C GLU A 181 -3.37 17.54 -4.28
N LEU A 182 -2.21 18.22 -4.24
CA LEU A 182 -0.95 17.61 -3.84
C LEU A 182 -0.36 18.19 -2.55
N SER A 183 -1.04 19.13 -1.92
CA SER A 183 -0.53 19.86 -0.74
C SER A 183 -0.17 18.97 0.45
N GLN A 184 -0.88 17.85 0.61
CA GLN A 184 -0.61 16.90 1.69
C GLN A 184 0.66 16.05 1.48
N TYR A 185 1.10 15.88 0.21
CA TYR A 185 2.22 14.98 -0.09
C TYR A 185 3.56 15.71 0.03
N LYS A 186 4.41 15.26 0.94
CA LYS A 186 5.76 15.76 1.17
C LYS A 186 6.82 15.00 0.37
N VAL A 187 6.52 13.75 0.03
CA VAL A 187 7.37 12.89 -0.80
C VAL A 187 6.56 12.38 -1.97
N VAL A 188 7.08 12.52 -3.18
CA VAL A 188 6.49 11.98 -4.41
C VAL A 188 7.51 11.07 -5.07
N ILE A 189 7.14 9.81 -5.30
CA ILE A 189 8.04 8.78 -5.84
C ILE A 189 7.53 8.34 -7.21
N PHE A 190 8.25 8.70 -8.26
CA PHE A 190 7.99 8.20 -9.61
C PHE A 190 8.68 6.85 -9.79
N GLN A 191 7.90 5.79 -9.92
CA GLN A 191 8.41 4.42 -10.01
C GLN A 191 9.01 4.08 -11.37
N ASN A 192 8.51 4.71 -12.44
CA ASN A 192 8.86 4.35 -13.81
C ASN A 192 8.65 5.48 -14.83
N LEU A 193 9.13 6.66 -14.58
CA LEU A 193 8.95 7.80 -15.50
C LEU A 193 9.94 7.74 -16.68
N ALA A 194 9.99 6.63 -17.42
CA ALA A 194 10.91 6.43 -18.53
C ALA A 194 10.58 7.32 -19.75
N VAL A 195 9.29 7.54 -20.01
CA VAL A 195 8.82 8.36 -21.13
C VAL A 195 8.53 9.77 -20.67
N MET A 196 9.23 10.74 -21.28
CA MET A 196 9.05 12.16 -21.03
C MET A 196 8.65 12.90 -22.32
N ASN A 197 7.87 13.96 -22.13
CA ASN A 197 7.46 14.91 -23.16
C ASN A 197 7.22 16.29 -22.53
N SER A 198 6.96 17.30 -23.34
CA SER A 198 6.75 18.68 -22.88
C SER A 198 5.60 18.82 -21.87
N ARG A 199 4.54 18.02 -21.98
CA ARG A 199 3.40 18.02 -21.02
C ARG A 199 3.84 17.53 -19.65
N LYS A 200 4.58 16.41 -19.58
CA LYS A 200 5.11 15.88 -18.32
C LYS A 200 6.17 16.80 -17.71
N ASP A 201 7.03 17.41 -18.54
CA ASP A 201 8.00 18.43 -18.06
C ASP A 201 7.28 19.63 -17.40
N ALA A 202 6.24 20.14 -18.05
CA ALA A 202 5.42 21.22 -17.49
C ALA A 202 4.75 20.81 -16.16
N LEU A 203 4.18 19.61 -16.09
CA LEU A 203 3.55 19.06 -14.90
C LEU A 203 4.56 18.96 -13.73
N LEU A 204 5.74 18.40 -13.97
CA LEU A 204 6.80 18.32 -12.96
C LEU A 204 7.17 19.69 -12.43
N LYS A 205 7.44 20.63 -13.33
CA LYS A 205 7.85 21.99 -12.99
C LYS A 205 6.78 22.77 -12.23
N THR A 206 5.52 22.68 -12.65
CA THR A 206 4.47 23.56 -12.11
C THR A 206 3.77 22.99 -10.86
N LYS A 207 3.71 21.66 -10.72
CA LYS A 207 2.95 21.01 -9.64
C LYS A 207 3.80 20.18 -8.67
N ILE A 208 4.90 19.59 -9.12
CA ILE A 208 5.60 18.55 -8.35
C ILE A 208 6.88 19.09 -7.71
N CYS A 209 7.78 19.68 -8.50
CA CYS A 209 9.12 20.10 -8.08
C CYS A 209 9.08 21.46 -7.38
N LYS A 210 8.35 21.55 -6.27
CA LYS A 210 8.15 22.77 -5.48
C LYS A 210 7.70 22.45 -4.04
N ASP A 211 7.36 23.46 -3.25
CA ASP A 211 6.74 23.38 -1.92
C ASP A 211 7.58 22.55 -0.92
N CYS A 212 8.90 22.65 -0.99
CA CYS A 212 9.86 21.88 -0.17
C CYS A 212 9.72 20.36 -0.30
N ARG A 213 9.06 19.89 -1.36
CA ARG A 213 8.78 18.47 -1.57
C ARG A 213 10.03 17.68 -1.90
N THR A 214 10.13 16.44 -1.42
CA THR A 214 11.15 15.49 -1.86
C THR A 214 10.58 14.69 -3.04
N VAL A 215 11.22 14.78 -4.20
CA VAL A 215 10.80 14.07 -5.42
C VAL A 215 11.84 13.02 -5.75
N VAL A 216 11.37 11.77 -5.78
CA VAL A 216 12.21 10.59 -6.04
C VAL A 216 11.91 10.07 -7.43
N PHE A 217 12.93 9.92 -8.23
CA PHE A 217 12.86 9.25 -9.53
C PHE A 217 13.58 7.92 -9.46
N LEU A 218 12.89 6.86 -9.82
CA LEU A 218 13.45 5.51 -9.91
C LEU A 218 13.79 5.16 -11.35
N ASN A 219 14.75 4.27 -11.49
CA ASN A 219 15.23 3.75 -12.77
C ASN A 219 15.81 4.87 -13.65
N THR A 220 15.39 4.98 -14.89
CA THR A 220 15.93 5.88 -15.91
C THR A 220 14.87 6.91 -16.36
N PRO A 221 14.61 7.95 -15.56
CA PRO A 221 13.61 8.95 -15.93
C PRO A 221 14.02 9.66 -17.23
N GLY A 222 13.04 9.76 -18.17
CA GLY A 222 13.24 10.48 -19.42
C GLY A 222 14.20 9.83 -20.43
N VAL A 223 14.48 8.53 -20.29
CA VAL A 223 15.28 7.79 -21.28
C VAL A 223 14.62 7.72 -22.67
N VAL A 224 13.31 7.87 -22.73
CA VAL A 224 12.56 8.09 -23.97
C VAL A 224 11.99 9.49 -23.92
N ARG A 225 12.41 10.38 -24.82
CA ARG A 225 11.94 11.76 -24.87
C ARG A 225 11.41 12.06 -26.27
N ASP A 226 10.13 12.45 -26.34
CA ASP A 226 9.43 12.75 -27.60
C ASP A 226 9.60 11.61 -28.64
N GLY A 227 9.53 10.36 -28.19
CA GLY A 227 9.68 9.17 -29.02
C GLY A 227 11.13 8.78 -29.38
N VAL A 228 12.13 9.51 -28.91
CA VAL A 228 13.55 9.23 -29.14
C VAL A 228 14.18 8.63 -27.90
N TYR A 229 14.83 7.49 -28.07
CA TYR A 229 15.61 6.85 -27.00
C TYR A 229 16.97 7.55 -26.84
N ALA A 230 17.30 7.87 -25.59
CA ALA A 230 18.61 8.36 -25.21
C ALA A 230 19.21 7.50 -24.10
N GLU A 231 20.44 7.06 -24.28
CA GLU A 231 21.14 6.33 -23.21
C GLU A 231 21.37 7.24 -22.02
N ALA A 232 20.92 6.80 -20.84
CA ALA A 232 21.10 7.53 -19.62
C ALA A 232 22.26 6.96 -18.79
N ASN A 233 23.30 7.75 -18.61
CA ASN A 233 24.39 7.43 -17.69
C ASN A 233 24.04 8.02 -16.32
N LEU A 234 23.34 7.25 -15.47
CA LEU A 234 22.86 7.71 -14.18
C LEU A 234 23.68 7.15 -13.02
N GLU A 235 24.01 8.00 -12.10
CA GLU A 235 24.63 7.64 -10.82
C GLU A 235 23.71 6.67 -10.04
N ARG A 236 24.33 5.80 -9.23
CA ARG A 236 23.61 4.77 -8.50
C ARG A 236 22.53 5.32 -7.58
N LEU A 237 22.87 6.34 -6.81
CA LEU A 237 21.95 7.07 -5.93
C LEU A 237 22.45 8.51 -5.79
N THR A 238 21.57 9.46 -5.99
CA THR A 238 21.89 10.89 -5.85
C THR A 238 20.82 11.58 -5.01
N VAL A 239 21.24 12.44 -4.08
CA VAL A 239 20.35 13.35 -3.35
C VAL A 239 20.87 14.76 -3.55
N ARG A 240 20.06 15.64 -4.11
CA ARG A 240 20.43 17.06 -4.39
C ARG A 240 19.33 18.00 -3.92
N LYS A 241 19.69 18.91 -3.04
CA LYS A 241 18.79 20.00 -2.65
C LYS A 241 18.73 21.03 -3.78
N GLN A 242 17.54 21.35 -4.22
CA GLN A 242 17.23 22.43 -5.14
C GLN A 242 16.71 23.64 -4.34
N GLU A 243 16.41 24.74 -5.02
CA GLU A 243 15.91 25.96 -4.38
C GLU A 243 14.61 25.74 -3.61
N GLU A 244 13.63 25.06 -4.23
CA GLU A 244 12.28 24.87 -3.70
C GLU A 244 11.91 23.39 -3.41
N TRP A 245 12.81 22.45 -3.67
CA TRP A 245 12.53 21.01 -3.51
C TRP A 245 13.81 20.19 -3.37
N THR A 246 13.67 18.90 -3.10
CA THR A 246 14.81 17.97 -3.03
C THR A 246 14.67 16.90 -4.11
N LEU A 247 15.68 16.80 -4.97
CA LEU A 247 15.80 15.72 -5.95
C LEU A 247 16.44 14.49 -5.31
N VAL A 248 15.80 13.36 -5.46
CA VAL A 248 16.40 12.05 -5.20
C VAL A 248 16.30 11.22 -6.48
N HIS A 249 17.41 10.66 -6.91
CA HIS A 249 17.45 9.71 -8.01
C HIS A 249 18.05 8.41 -7.53
N ALA A 250 17.35 7.29 -7.76
CA ALA A 250 17.85 5.94 -7.47
C ALA A 250 17.74 5.07 -8.74
N ARG A 251 18.88 4.52 -9.16
CA ARG A 251 18.96 3.73 -10.40
C ARG A 251 18.06 2.49 -10.41
N ASN A 252 17.75 1.95 -9.25
CA ASN A 252 16.78 0.88 -9.08
C ASN A 252 16.10 0.94 -7.71
N THR A 253 15.01 0.21 -7.56
CA THR A 253 14.20 0.13 -6.34
C THR A 253 14.96 -0.45 -5.14
N ASP A 254 15.98 -1.28 -5.36
CA ASP A 254 16.74 -1.93 -4.28
C ASP A 254 17.58 -0.93 -3.47
N LEU A 255 17.84 0.24 -4.05
CA LEU A 255 18.52 1.34 -3.37
C LEU A 255 17.61 2.09 -2.39
N LEU A 256 16.29 1.91 -2.48
CA LEU A 256 15.31 2.41 -1.53
C LEU A 256 14.97 1.32 -0.50
N THR A 257 15.94 1.02 0.37
CA THR A 257 15.71 0.17 1.54
C THR A 257 14.72 0.84 2.52
N GLU A 258 14.12 0.07 3.42
CA GLU A 258 13.24 0.61 4.48
C GLU A 258 13.92 1.73 5.27
N GLU A 259 15.19 1.54 5.64
CA GLU A 259 16.00 2.53 6.34
C GLU A 259 16.16 3.82 5.53
N ARG A 260 16.50 3.69 4.23
CA ARG A 260 16.63 4.85 3.34
C ARG A 260 15.29 5.58 3.16
N ILE A 261 14.20 4.85 3.06
CA ILE A 261 12.84 5.43 2.99
C ILE A 261 12.54 6.22 4.28
N ARG A 262 12.85 5.66 5.45
CA ARG A 262 12.71 6.36 6.74
C ARG A 262 13.53 7.63 6.81
N GLU A 263 14.79 7.60 6.37
CA GLU A 263 15.66 8.78 6.32
C GLU A 263 15.07 9.90 5.45
N LEU A 264 14.66 9.56 4.23
CA LEU A 264 14.04 10.53 3.30
C LEU A 264 12.74 11.10 3.86
N ALA A 265 11.90 10.25 4.45
CA ALA A 265 10.63 10.64 5.05
C ALA A 265 10.85 11.55 6.28
N LYS A 266 11.80 11.22 7.16
CA LYS A 266 12.18 12.07 8.30
C LYS A 266 12.69 13.43 7.84
N ALA A 267 13.58 13.46 6.83
CA ALA A 267 14.10 14.69 6.26
C ALA A 267 13.01 15.57 5.63
N ALA A 268 11.98 14.96 5.05
CA ALA A 268 10.81 15.66 4.51
C ALA A 268 9.74 15.99 5.56
N GLY A 269 9.93 15.60 6.83
CA GLY A 269 8.95 15.81 7.89
C GLY A 269 7.67 15.00 7.72
N VAL A 270 7.76 13.82 7.12
CA VAL A 270 6.63 12.89 6.97
C VAL A 270 6.29 12.27 8.32
N PHE A 271 5.02 12.07 8.56
CA PHE A 271 4.50 11.42 9.75
C PHE A 271 4.73 9.90 9.72
N PHE A 272 5.06 9.31 10.86
CA PHE A 272 5.27 7.87 11.06
C PHE A 272 4.22 7.29 12.00
N CYS A 273 3.53 6.23 11.58
CA CYS A 273 2.61 5.50 12.45
C CYS A 273 3.34 4.54 13.40
N SER A 274 4.30 3.80 12.91
CA SER A 274 5.05 2.80 13.69
C SER A 274 6.44 2.61 13.08
N GLU A 275 7.38 2.07 13.86
CA GLU A 275 8.73 1.76 13.36
C GLU A 275 8.91 0.28 12.95
N ASP A 276 8.05 -0.65 13.44
CA ASP A 276 8.29 -2.09 13.33
C ASP A 276 7.09 -2.91 12.82
N ALA A 277 6.02 -2.28 12.36
CA ALA A 277 4.83 -2.99 11.93
C ALA A 277 4.34 -2.53 10.56
N ALA A 278 3.94 -3.48 9.73
CA ALA A 278 3.26 -3.19 8.47
C ALA A 278 1.85 -2.65 8.74
N PHE A 279 1.42 -1.62 7.99
CA PHE A 279 0.12 -1.01 8.25
C PHE A 279 -0.50 -0.34 7.02
N HIS A 280 -1.80 -0.07 7.17
CA HIS A 280 -2.60 0.80 6.29
C HIS A 280 -3.30 1.85 7.15
N CYS A 281 -3.35 3.08 6.67
CA CYS A 281 -3.90 4.19 7.43
C CYS A 281 -4.72 5.14 6.54
N SER A 282 -5.93 5.43 6.99
CA SER A 282 -6.73 6.58 6.56
C SER A 282 -6.92 7.54 7.72
N ARG A 283 -7.75 8.57 7.56
CA ARG A 283 -8.06 9.48 8.66
C ARG A 283 -8.84 8.81 9.79
N GLU A 284 -9.70 7.84 9.46
CA GLU A 284 -10.61 7.23 10.44
C GLU A 284 -10.30 5.79 10.76
N LEU A 285 -9.49 5.12 9.95
CA LEU A 285 -9.14 3.71 10.14
C LEU A 285 -7.63 3.51 10.08
N LEU A 286 -7.14 2.68 10.99
CA LEU A 286 -5.74 2.28 11.05
C LEU A 286 -5.66 0.76 11.23
N VAL A 287 -4.86 0.11 10.40
CA VAL A 287 -4.53 -1.31 10.49
C VAL A 287 -3.07 -1.43 10.86
N VAL A 288 -2.78 -2.19 11.88
CA VAL A 288 -1.40 -2.54 12.28
C VAL A 288 -1.27 -4.04 12.29
N HIS A 289 -0.27 -4.53 11.58
CA HIS A 289 0.04 -5.96 11.46
C HIS A 289 1.45 -6.23 11.95
N SER A 290 1.58 -7.03 13.00
CA SER A 290 2.86 -7.38 13.61
C SER A 290 3.13 -8.88 13.50
N LYS A 291 4.31 -9.26 12.99
CA LYS A 291 4.77 -10.63 12.96
C LYS A 291 5.21 -11.11 14.36
N SER A 292 5.90 -10.26 15.07
CA SER A 292 6.48 -10.58 16.37
C SER A 292 5.50 -10.48 17.54
N GLY A 293 4.37 -9.79 17.34
CA GLY A 293 3.41 -9.51 18.41
C GLY A 293 3.98 -8.60 19.51
N GLY A 294 3.49 -8.78 20.74
CA GLY A 294 3.92 -8.00 21.88
C GLY A 294 3.33 -6.61 21.96
N GLU A 295 3.92 -5.74 22.77
CA GLU A 295 3.50 -4.35 22.86
C GLU A 295 4.07 -3.52 21.70
N GLN A 296 3.18 -2.81 21.03
CA GLN A 296 3.52 -1.92 19.90
C GLN A 296 3.04 -0.50 20.22
N ARG A 297 3.96 0.47 20.06
CA ARG A 297 3.60 1.87 20.10
C ARG A 297 3.17 2.34 18.72
N VAL A 298 2.04 3.01 18.66
CA VAL A 298 1.44 3.54 17.42
C VAL A 298 1.23 5.05 17.59
N ASN A 299 1.73 5.83 16.65
CA ASN A 299 1.48 7.25 16.56
C ASN A 299 0.31 7.52 15.62
N LEU A 300 -0.43 8.58 15.86
CA LEU A 300 -1.57 8.97 15.04
C LEU A 300 -1.26 10.24 14.23
N PRO A 301 -1.83 10.39 13.03
CA PRO A 301 -1.61 11.58 12.21
C PRO A 301 -2.26 12.84 12.79
N PHE A 302 -3.11 12.68 13.80
CA PHE A 302 -3.83 13.75 14.52
C PHE A 302 -4.20 13.25 15.91
N ARG A 303 -4.64 14.16 16.78
CA ARG A 303 -5.17 13.81 18.10
C ARG A 303 -6.57 13.21 17.95
N ALA A 304 -6.70 11.93 18.28
CA ALA A 304 -7.98 11.23 18.28
C ALA A 304 -8.72 11.40 19.61
N LYS A 305 -10.02 11.64 19.54
CA LYS A 305 -10.89 11.67 20.72
C LYS A 305 -11.00 10.29 21.37
N ARG A 306 -11.14 9.26 20.54
CA ARG A 306 -11.09 7.85 20.98
C ARG A 306 -10.42 6.99 19.91
N VAL A 307 -9.71 5.95 20.37
CA VAL A 307 -9.15 4.87 19.55
C VAL A 307 -9.86 3.58 19.97
N VAL A 308 -10.57 2.96 19.04
CA VAL A 308 -11.36 1.75 19.28
C VAL A 308 -10.83 0.62 18.42
N GLU A 309 -10.38 -0.48 19.02
CA GLU A 309 -10.13 -1.72 18.29
C GLU A 309 -11.47 -2.33 17.88
N ILE A 310 -11.71 -2.45 16.56
CA ILE A 310 -13.06 -2.66 16.03
C ILE A 310 -13.53 -4.10 16.00
N PHE A 311 -12.63 -5.08 16.14
CA PHE A 311 -13.00 -6.49 16.22
C PHE A 311 -13.42 -6.90 17.63
N ASP A 312 -12.86 -6.27 18.65
CA ASP A 312 -13.15 -6.56 20.07
C ASP A 312 -14.06 -5.48 20.71
N ASP A 313 -14.42 -4.44 19.93
CA ASP A 313 -15.16 -3.24 20.42
C ASP A 313 -14.50 -2.59 21.65
N ARG A 314 -13.18 -2.63 21.74
CA ARG A 314 -12.38 -2.22 22.90
C ARG A 314 -11.84 -0.82 22.72
N ILE A 315 -12.14 0.09 23.65
CA ILE A 315 -11.49 1.40 23.70
C ILE A 315 -10.04 1.18 24.15
N VAL A 316 -9.09 1.55 23.30
CA VAL A 316 -7.65 1.41 23.54
C VAL A 316 -7.09 2.66 24.19
N ALA A 317 -7.53 3.83 23.72
CA ALA A 317 -7.06 5.12 24.22
C ALA A 317 -8.10 6.22 23.96
N ALA A 318 -7.97 7.34 24.66
CA ALA A 318 -8.77 8.53 24.46
C ALA A 318 -7.92 9.80 24.55
N GLU A 319 -8.36 10.88 23.87
CA GLU A 319 -7.71 12.19 23.86
C GLU A 319 -6.18 12.11 23.61
N THR A 320 -5.77 11.37 22.58
CA THR A 320 -4.36 11.04 22.35
C THR A 320 -3.91 11.22 20.90
N ASP A 321 -2.62 11.42 20.70
CA ASP A 321 -1.91 11.40 19.43
C ASP A 321 -1.02 10.14 19.26
N SER A 322 -0.96 9.29 20.29
CA SER A 322 -0.26 8.01 20.25
C SER A 322 -0.81 7.07 21.31
N PHE A 323 -0.70 5.76 21.09
CA PHE A 323 -1.10 4.75 22.07
C PHE A 323 -0.18 3.53 22.01
N THR A 324 -0.27 2.67 23.02
CA THR A 324 0.36 1.37 23.03
C THR A 324 -0.72 0.30 23.13
N ASP A 325 -0.62 -0.72 22.31
CA ASP A 325 -1.52 -1.87 22.38
C ASP A 325 -0.76 -3.19 22.26
N ARG A 326 -1.37 -4.27 22.70
CA ARG A 326 -0.78 -5.60 22.69
C ARG A 326 -1.32 -6.42 21.53
N PHE A 327 -0.40 -7.06 20.81
CA PHE A 327 -0.67 -7.92 19.67
C PHE A 327 -0.38 -9.38 19.99
N SER A 328 -1.18 -10.29 19.46
CA SER A 328 -0.82 -11.72 19.39
C SER A 328 0.39 -11.92 18.46
N THR A 329 0.97 -13.12 18.47
CA THR A 329 2.12 -13.48 17.63
C THR A 329 1.75 -14.59 16.64
N PRO A 330 1.58 -14.29 15.35
CA PRO A 330 1.40 -12.96 14.75
C PRO A 330 0.05 -12.32 15.12
N GLY A 331 -0.09 -11.02 14.89
CA GLY A 331 -1.33 -10.34 15.20
C GLY A 331 -1.63 -9.16 14.26
N THR A 332 -2.92 -8.90 14.08
CA THR A 332 -3.43 -7.72 13.38
C THR A 332 -4.52 -7.08 14.21
N ASN A 333 -4.39 -5.79 14.48
CA ASN A 333 -5.43 -4.98 15.11
C ASN A 333 -5.89 -3.90 14.13
N ILE A 334 -7.18 -3.62 14.16
CA ILE A 334 -7.80 -2.61 13.31
C ILE A 334 -8.51 -1.61 14.20
N TYR A 335 -8.17 -0.35 14.04
CA TYR A 335 -8.65 0.72 14.90
C TYR A 335 -9.52 1.71 14.14
N TYR A 336 -10.62 2.10 14.77
CA TYR A 336 -11.38 3.29 14.41
C TYR A 336 -10.85 4.46 15.21
N LEU A 337 -10.55 5.56 14.52
CA LEU A 337 -10.05 6.81 15.07
C LEU A 337 -11.19 7.83 15.06
N GLU A 338 -11.76 8.12 16.20
CA GLU A 338 -12.80 9.13 16.35
C GLU A 338 -12.18 10.53 16.47
N HIS A 339 -12.72 11.48 15.69
CA HIS A 339 -12.28 12.88 15.68
C HIS A 339 -13.03 13.75 16.69
#